data_86c8919fdd20f3e825373afa49a7c1e0
#
_entry.id   86c8919fdd20f3e825373afa49a7c1e0
#
_cell.length_a   1.000
_cell.length_b   1.000
_cell.length_c   1.000
_cell.angle_alpha   90.00
_cell.angle_beta   90.00
_cell.angle_gamma   90.00
#
_symmetry.space_group_name_H-M   'P 1'
#
loop_
_entity.id
_entity.type
_entity.pdbx_description
1 polymer ?
#
loop_
_entity_poly.entity_id
_entity_poly.type
_entity_poly.pdbx_seq_one_letter_code
_entity_poly.pdbx_strand_id
1 'polypeptide(L)'
;MNKKIYVTQPYLPPLEEFIPYLRQIWDSKLLTNGGPNHARLEKELAEHLGVQHLALFANATVALITALQALRITGEVITTPYSFVATSHSLLWNGIKPVFADIDPVTLNLDPQKIEAAITPQTTAIMPVHCYGRPCDVEAIQRIADNYNLKVIYDAAHAFGVRTERGSVLQHGDLSVLSFHATKVFNTFEGGAIICQDEKTKQRIDHLKNFGFVDEVTVVAPGINGKMSEFNAALGLLQLQYIDRAIEARQAIDASYRSRLTSVRGIHCPAPAQGVQANYSYFPVLVGKDFGCSRDALYEALKRDNIFARRYFYPLISDFPMYRGLPSAHAQNLPVATATAQQVLCLPIYPELTPEEQDRVIETIARIGAA
;
A
#
# COMPACT_ATOMS: atom_id res chain seq x y z
N MET A 1 -24.44 -23.57 6.87
CA MET A 1 -23.16 -23.29 6.18
C MET A 1 -22.44 -22.20 6.95
N ASN A 2 -21.16 -22.38 7.26
CA ASN A 2 -20.38 -21.35 7.97
C ASN A 2 -20.25 -20.09 7.11
N LYS A 3 -20.42 -18.91 7.73
CA LYS A 3 -20.19 -17.60 7.08
C LYS A 3 -18.80 -17.55 6.45
N LYS A 4 -18.69 -16.93 5.27
CA LYS A 4 -17.42 -16.70 4.59
C LYS A 4 -16.62 -15.61 5.33
N ILE A 5 -15.34 -15.86 5.57
CA ILE A 5 -14.39 -14.90 6.16
C ILE A 5 -13.39 -14.53 5.07
N TYR A 6 -13.36 -13.27 4.66
CA TYR A 6 -12.44 -12.77 3.64
C TYR A 6 -11.18 -12.19 4.29
N VAL A 7 -10.09 -12.10 3.54
CA VAL A 7 -8.81 -11.52 4.02
C VAL A 7 -8.98 -10.08 4.52
N THR A 8 -9.90 -9.35 3.93
CA THR A 8 -10.31 -8.01 4.37
C THR A 8 -11.75 -7.75 3.96
N GLN A 9 -12.37 -6.81 4.66
CA GLN A 9 -13.69 -6.29 4.35
C GLN A 9 -13.64 -4.77 4.51
N PRO A 10 -14.17 -3.99 3.54
CA PRO A 10 -14.27 -2.55 3.69
C PRO A 10 -15.09 -2.20 4.93
N TYR A 11 -14.55 -1.32 5.77
CA TYR A 11 -15.36 -0.68 6.79
C TYR A 11 -16.16 0.44 6.16
N LEU A 12 -17.45 0.48 6.44
CA LEU A 12 -18.33 1.56 6.01
C LEU A 12 -19.01 2.16 7.24
N PRO A 13 -18.89 3.48 7.45
CA PRO A 13 -19.67 4.19 8.46
C PRO A 13 -21.19 4.05 8.25
N PRO A 14 -22.04 4.39 9.22
CA PRO A 14 -23.49 4.35 9.07
C PRO A 14 -23.95 5.15 7.84
N LEU A 15 -24.80 4.55 7.00
CA LEU A 15 -25.29 5.18 5.77
C LEU A 15 -26.00 6.51 6.05
N GLU A 16 -26.71 6.58 7.16
CA GLU A 16 -27.46 7.76 7.59
C GLU A 16 -26.55 8.98 7.77
N GLU A 17 -25.30 8.79 8.16
CA GLU A 17 -24.29 9.85 8.29
C GLU A 17 -23.70 10.27 6.96
N PHE A 18 -23.77 9.42 5.93
CA PHE A 18 -23.32 9.73 4.58
C PHE A 18 -24.39 10.51 3.77
N ILE A 19 -25.70 10.30 4.06
CA ILE A 19 -26.81 10.94 3.34
C ILE A 19 -26.70 12.47 3.31
N PRO A 20 -26.36 13.18 4.40
CA PRO A 20 -26.20 14.64 4.36
C PRO A 20 -25.16 15.12 3.32
N TYR A 21 -24.04 14.43 3.19
CA TYR A 21 -23.03 14.74 2.15
C TYR A 21 -23.58 14.54 0.75
N LEU A 22 -24.34 13.47 0.52
CA LEU A 22 -25.00 13.23 -0.76
C LEU A 22 -25.98 14.33 -1.11
N ARG A 23 -26.78 14.79 -0.17
CA ARG A 23 -27.72 15.91 -0.36
C ARG A 23 -26.99 17.19 -0.80
N GLN A 24 -25.89 17.54 -0.13
CA GLN A 24 -25.06 18.70 -0.50
C GLN A 24 -24.54 18.59 -1.94
N ILE A 25 -24.09 17.41 -2.37
CA ILE A 25 -23.64 17.15 -3.73
C ILE A 25 -24.79 17.34 -4.74
N TRP A 26 -25.99 16.79 -4.42
CA TRP A 26 -27.19 16.93 -5.26
C TRP A 26 -27.66 18.38 -5.41
N ASP A 27 -27.66 19.13 -4.32
CA ASP A 27 -28.08 20.52 -4.29
C ASP A 27 -27.11 21.45 -5.03
N SER A 28 -25.80 21.24 -4.80
CA SER A 28 -24.75 22.06 -5.44
C SER A 28 -24.50 21.69 -6.91
N LYS A 29 -24.77 20.45 -7.30
CA LYS A 29 -24.44 19.86 -8.61
C LYS A 29 -22.94 19.92 -8.95
N LEU A 30 -22.07 20.12 -7.96
CA LEU A 30 -20.62 20.03 -8.09
C LEU A 30 -20.22 18.57 -7.87
N LEU A 31 -19.79 17.88 -8.94
CA LEU A 31 -19.52 16.45 -8.90
C LEU A 31 -18.02 16.12 -8.93
N THR A 32 -17.21 17.06 -9.40
CA THR A 32 -15.75 16.89 -9.63
C THR A 32 -15.06 18.24 -9.74
N ASN A 33 -13.80 18.27 -10.19
CA ASN A 33 -12.99 19.49 -10.46
C ASN A 33 -12.68 20.31 -9.19
N GLY A 34 -12.36 19.61 -8.07
CA GLY A 34 -11.93 20.31 -6.85
C GLY A 34 -13.06 21.02 -6.12
N GLY A 35 -14.22 20.40 -6.02
CA GLY A 35 -15.34 20.94 -5.25
C GLY A 35 -15.08 20.96 -3.73
N PRO A 36 -16.08 21.38 -2.94
CA PRO A 36 -15.90 21.66 -1.52
C PRO A 36 -15.50 20.44 -0.67
N ASN A 37 -16.05 19.24 -0.96
CA ASN A 37 -15.67 18.03 -0.25
C ASN A 37 -14.23 17.62 -0.57
N HIS A 38 -13.81 17.74 -1.84
CA HIS A 38 -12.45 17.48 -2.26
C HIS A 38 -11.46 18.41 -1.54
N ALA A 39 -11.69 19.72 -1.55
CA ALA A 39 -10.81 20.70 -0.91
C ALA A 39 -10.73 20.49 0.61
N ARG A 40 -11.86 20.19 1.25
CA ARG A 40 -11.94 19.90 2.67
C ARG A 40 -11.21 18.60 3.02
N LEU A 41 -11.41 17.53 2.25
CA LEU A 41 -10.73 16.25 2.49
C LEU A 41 -9.22 16.38 2.32
N GLU A 42 -8.75 17.12 1.30
CA GLU A 42 -7.33 17.35 1.07
C GLU A 42 -6.66 18.00 2.28
N LYS A 43 -7.32 19.02 2.85
CA LYS A 43 -6.88 19.71 4.06
C LYS A 43 -6.91 18.80 5.30
N GLU A 44 -8.05 18.16 5.60
CA GLU A 44 -8.22 17.33 6.80
C GLU A 44 -7.31 16.08 6.77
N LEU A 45 -7.06 15.49 5.59
CA LEU A 45 -6.10 14.41 5.44
C LEU A 45 -4.67 14.88 5.69
N ALA A 46 -4.27 16.05 5.18
CA ALA A 46 -2.94 16.59 5.41
C ALA A 46 -2.69 16.81 6.92
N GLU A 47 -3.67 17.37 7.62
CA GLU A 47 -3.63 17.57 9.08
C GLU A 47 -3.55 16.23 9.82
N HIS A 48 -4.44 15.28 9.51
CA HIS A 48 -4.49 13.97 10.16
C HIS A 48 -3.19 13.16 9.96
N LEU A 49 -2.66 13.17 8.75
CA LEU A 49 -1.43 12.44 8.39
C LEU A 49 -0.14 13.18 8.84
N GLY A 50 -0.25 14.46 9.24
CA GLY A 50 0.88 15.28 9.65
C GLY A 50 1.81 15.61 8.50
N VAL A 51 1.27 15.89 7.31
CA VAL A 51 2.02 16.26 6.10
C VAL A 51 1.62 17.64 5.61
N GLN A 52 2.52 18.33 4.90
CA GLN A 52 2.27 19.71 4.46
C GLN A 52 1.48 19.78 3.16
N HIS A 53 1.84 18.98 2.19
CA HIS A 53 1.27 19.01 0.85
C HIS A 53 0.75 17.64 0.44
N LEU A 54 -0.52 17.59 0.09
CA LEU A 54 -1.22 16.39 -0.35
C LEU A 54 -2.09 16.72 -1.56
N ALA A 55 -2.07 15.86 -2.59
CA ALA A 55 -2.92 15.95 -3.75
C ALA A 55 -3.79 14.70 -3.89
N LEU A 56 -5.11 14.85 -3.92
CA LEU A 56 -6.06 13.74 -4.07
C LEU A 56 -6.18 13.28 -5.52
N PHE A 57 -6.36 11.96 -5.69
CA PHE A 57 -6.48 11.27 -6.98
C PHE A 57 -7.65 10.30 -7.01
N ALA A 58 -8.13 10.00 -8.23
CA ALA A 58 -9.17 9.00 -8.47
C ALA A 58 -8.78 7.59 -8.01
N ASN A 59 -7.51 7.23 -8.05
CA ASN A 59 -6.93 6.00 -7.50
C ASN A 59 -5.41 6.09 -7.41
N ALA A 60 -4.80 5.15 -6.68
CA ALA A 60 -3.36 5.13 -6.45
C ALA A 60 -2.54 4.79 -7.71
N THR A 61 -3.06 4.01 -8.64
CA THR A 61 -2.34 3.68 -9.88
C THR A 61 -2.11 4.93 -10.72
N VAL A 62 -3.15 5.75 -10.88
CA VAL A 62 -3.06 7.04 -11.57
C VAL A 62 -2.15 8.00 -10.79
N ALA A 63 -2.17 7.97 -9.45
CA ALA A 63 -1.27 8.74 -8.62
C ALA A 63 0.21 8.33 -8.82
N LEU A 64 0.54 7.02 -8.86
CA LEU A 64 1.89 6.51 -9.14
C LEU A 64 2.38 6.96 -10.52
N ILE A 65 1.53 6.82 -11.56
CA ILE A 65 1.85 7.27 -12.92
C ILE A 65 2.15 8.77 -12.92
N THR A 66 1.34 9.57 -12.22
CA THR A 66 1.51 11.02 -12.16
C THR A 66 2.73 11.42 -11.32
N ALA A 67 3.06 10.69 -10.24
CA ALA A 67 4.24 10.94 -9.41
C ALA A 67 5.53 10.82 -10.24
N LEU A 68 5.63 9.79 -11.08
CA LEU A 68 6.75 9.60 -12.00
C LEU A 68 6.88 10.76 -13.00
N GLN A 69 5.76 11.23 -13.56
CA GLN A 69 5.74 12.39 -14.46
C GLN A 69 6.06 13.70 -13.72
N ALA A 70 5.61 13.87 -12.49
CA ALA A 70 5.88 15.05 -11.68
C ALA A 70 7.38 15.26 -11.44
N LEU A 71 8.11 14.17 -11.19
CA LEU A 71 9.58 14.20 -11.03
C LEU A 71 10.36 13.99 -12.33
N ARG A 72 9.68 13.84 -13.48
CA ARG A 72 10.30 13.61 -14.79
C ARG A 72 11.21 12.38 -14.82
N ILE A 73 10.77 11.32 -14.17
CA ILE A 73 11.53 10.07 -14.10
C ILE A 73 11.57 9.42 -15.49
N THR A 74 12.75 8.91 -15.85
CA THR A 74 13.02 8.22 -17.13
C THR A 74 14.01 7.08 -16.89
N GLY A 75 14.37 6.34 -17.92
CA GLY A 75 15.41 5.29 -17.86
C GLY A 75 15.00 4.10 -17.00
N GLU A 76 15.70 3.90 -15.88
CA GLU A 76 15.50 2.76 -14.98
C GLU A 76 15.10 3.22 -13.56
N VAL A 77 14.22 2.45 -12.93
CA VAL A 77 13.83 2.63 -11.53
C VAL A 77 14.01 1.33 -10.76
N ILE A 78 14.76 1.39 -9.66
CA ILE A 78 14.96 0.26 -8.78
C ILE A 78 13.71 0.11 -7.88
N THR A 79 13.16 -1.11 -7.83
CA THR A 79 12.00 -1.44 -7.01
C THR A 79 12.05 -2.88 -6.51
N THR A 80 11.04 -3.30 -5.75
CA THR A 80 10.92 -4.67 -5.23
C THR A 80 10.02 -5.52 -6.13
N PRO A 81 10.29 -6.83 -6.29
CA PRO A 81 9.34 -7.76 -6.89
C PRO A 81 8.20 -8.15 -5.95
N TYR A 82 8.34 -7.86 -4.63
CA TYR A 82 7.45 -8.28 -3.57
C TYR A 82 6.47 -7.16 -3.21
N SER A 83 5.53 -6.90 -4.11
CA SER A 83 4.50 -5.86 -3.98
C SER A 83 3.28 -6.21 -4.83
N PHE A 84 2.25 -5.36 -4.75
CA PHE A 84 1.17 -5.38 -5.71
C PHE A 84 1.65 -4.84 -7.05
N VAL A 85 1.12 -5.42 -8.12
CA VAL A 85 1.61 -5.17 -9.49
C VAL A 85 1.55 -3.72 -9.95
N ALA A 86 0.68 -2.89 -9.35
CA ALA A 86 0.56 -1.47 -9.69
C ALA A 86 1.88 -0.69 -9.53
N THR A 87 2.72 -1.06 -8.54
CA THR A 87 4.06 -0.49 -8.35
C THR A 87 4.87 -0.55 -9.65
N SER A 88 5.03 -1.73 -10.24
CA SER A 88 5.82 -1.90 -11.46
C SER A 88 5.06 -1.54 -12.73
N HIS A 89 3.74 -1.72 -12.78
CA HIS A 89 2.95 -1.33 -13.94
C HIS A 89 2.98 0.19 -14.16
N SER A 90 3.02 1.00 -13.11
CA SER A 90 3.15 2.46 -13.24
C SER A 90 4.44 2.87 -13.95
N LEU A 91 5.52 2.11 -13.78
CA LEU A 91 6.80 2.31 -14.49
C LEU A 91 6.64 2.02 -15.98
N LEU A 92 6.09 0.84 -16.34
CA LEU A 92 5.90 0.48 -17.75
C LEU A 92 4.96 1.44 -18.48
N TRP A 93 3.89 1.91 -17.84
CA TRP A 93 2.99 2.93 -18.41
C TRP A 93 3.69 4.26 -18.69
N ASN A 94 4.79 4.54 -18.02
CA ASN A 94 5.64 5.71 -18.27
C ASN A 94 6.84 5.41 -19.18
N GLY A 95 6.94 4.22 -19.76
CA GLY A 95 8.08 3.82 -20.58
C GLY A 95 9.38 3.63 -19.77
N ILE A 96 9.28 3.44 -18.48
CA ILE A 96 10.39 3.28 -17.54
C ILE A 96 10.63 1.79 -17.30
N LYS A 97 11.89 1.38 -17.33
CA LYS A 97 12.28 0.00 -17.08
C LYS A 97 12.41 -0.26 -15.57
N PRO A 98 11.65 -1.20 -14.99
CA PRO A 98 11.88 -1.62 -13.61
C PRO A 98 13.15 -2.46 -13.48
N VAL A 99 13.90 -2.23 -12.41
CA VAL A 99 15.03 -3.05 -11.99
C VAL A 99 14.67 -3.61 -10.61
N PHE A 100 14.51 -4.92 -10.51
CA PHE A 100 14.14 -5.56 -9.26
C PHE A 100 15.38 -5.78 -8.39
N ALA A 101 15.30 -5.39 -7.12
CA ALA A 101 16.24 -5.72 -6.07
C ALA A 101 15.53 -6.52 -4.97
N ASP A 102 16.26 -7.40 -4.29
CA ASP A 102 15.71 -8.32 -3.31
C ASP A 102 15.24 -7.60 -2.03
N ILE A 103 14.52 -8.31 -1.20
CA ILE A 103 13.95 -7.81 0.05
C ILE A 103 14.78 -8.25 1.26
N ASP A 104 14.70 -7.49 2.32
CA ASP A 104 15.23 -7.85 3.63
C ASP A 104 14.34 -8.96 4.27
N PRO A 105 14.92 -10.04 4.81
CA PRO A 105 14.16 -11.18 5.32
C PRO A 105 13.36 -10.91 6.60
N VAL A 106 13.66 -9.81 7.31
CA VAL A 106 13.00 -9.45 8.57
C VAL A 106 11.87 -8.46 8.33
N THR A 107 12.14 -7.43 7.54
CA THR A 107 11.19 -6.36 7.25
C THR A 107 10.26 -6.68 6.09
N LEU A 108 10.69 -7.53 5.16
CA LEU A 108 10.06 -7.87 3.88
C LEU A 108 9.94 -6.66 2.93
N ASN A 109 10.63 -5.59 3.23
CA ASN A 109 10.78 -4.40 2.38
C ASN A 109 12.02 -4.51 1.50
N LEU A 110 12.13 -3.64 0.51
CA LEU A 110 13.33 -3.52 -0.33
C LEU A 110 14.58 -3.41 0.55
N ASP A 111 15.55 -4.30 0.35
CA ASP A 111 16.80 -4.32 1.10
C ASP A 111 17.76 -3.21 0.59
N PRO A 112 18.10 -2.19 1.41
CA PRO A 112 19.01 -1.15 0.99
C PRO A 112 20.37 -1.67 0.51
N GLN A 113 20.85 -2.78 1.08
CA GLN A 113 22.13 -3.39 0.68
C GLN A 113 22.12 -3.97 -0.75
N LYS A 114 20.92 -4.18 -1.32
CA LYS A 114 20.75 -4.67 -2.69
C LYS A 114 20.58 -3.54 -3.72
N ILE A 115 20.32 -2.31 -3.26
CA ILE A 115 20.04 -1.18 -4.15
C ILE A 115 21.30 -0.77 -4.91
N GLU A 116 22.44 -0.57 -4.23
CA GLU A 116 23.66 -0.07 -4.87
C GLU A 116 24.17 -0.99 -5.98
N ALA A 117 24.07 -2.32 -5.77
CA ALA A 117 24.46 -3.30 -6.78
C ALA A 117 23.54 -3.31 -8.01
N ALA A 118 22.35 -2.73 -7.90
CA ALA A 118 21.36 -2.64 -8.99
C ALA A 118 21.45 -1.31 -9.76
N ILE A 119 22.26 -0.33 -9.28
CA ILE A 119 22.40 0.98 -9.92
C ILE A 119 23.19 0.84 -11.23
N THR A 120 22.64 1.44 -12.29
CA THR A 120 23.28 1.59 -13.61
C THR A 120 23.34 3.06 -14.02
N PRO A 121 24.06 3.44 -15.07
CA PRO A 121 24.02 4.81 -15.59
C PRO A 121 22.62 5.29 -16.05
N GLN A 122 21.66 4.40 -16.23
CA GLN A 122 20.29 4.70 -16.61
C GLN A 122 19.35 4.83 -15.39
N THR A 123 19.81 4.48 -14.19
CA THR A 123 19.00 4.57 -12.96
C THR A 123 18.75 6.03 -12.59
N THR A 124 17.50 6.41 -12.43
CA THR A 124 17.10 7.79 -12.10
C THR A 124 16.30 7.89 -10.80
N ALA A 125 15.75 6.76 -10.33
CA ALA A 125 14.98 6.74 -9.08
C ALA A 125 14.98 5.38 -8.39
N ILE A 126 14.59 5.40 -7.12
CA ILE A 126 14.25 4.24 -6.31
C ILE A 126 12.76 4.35 -5.98
N MET A 127 12.01 3.26 -6.16
CA MET A 127 10.59 3.16 -5.77
C MET A 127 10.41 2.03 -4.75
N PRO A 128 10.71 2.28 -3.47
CA PRO A 128 10.48 1.31 -2.42
C PRO A 128 9.00 1.23 -2.06
N VAL A 129 8.59 0.11 -1.45
CA VAL A 129 7.21 -0.10 -0.99
C VAL A 129 7.22 -0.27 0.52
N HIS A 130 6.40 0.49 1.24
CA HIS A 130 6.12 0.22 2.66
C HIS A 130 5.19 -0.99 2.78
N CYS A 131 5.77 -2.18 2.56
CA CYS A 131 5.02 -3.42 2.45
C CYS A 131 4.25 -3.72 3.75
N TYR A 132 2.95 -4.03 3.64
CA TYR A 132 2.04 -4.25 4.77
C TYR A 132 1.91 -3.05 5.73
N GLY A 133 2.32 -1.85 5.33
CA GLY A 133 2.38 -0.69 6.22
C GLY A 133 3.63 -0.65 7.12
N ARG A 134 4.61 -1.52 6.89
CA ARG A 134 5.90 -1.50 7.61
C ARG A 134 6.82 -0.49 6.95
N PRO A 135 7.40 0.46 7.70
CA PRO A 135 8.34 1.41 7.13
C PRO A 135 9.57 0.71 6.51
N CYS A 136 9.98 1.16 5.32
CA CYS A 136 11.31 0.86 4.79
C CYS A 136 12.39 1.50 5.68
N ASP A 137 13.65 1.08 5.54
CA ASP A 137 14.77 1.82 6.09
C ASP A 137 14.98 3.11 5.26
N VAL A 138 14.18 4.13 5.62
CA VAL A 138 14.11 5.38 4.86
C VAL A 138 15.43 6.14 4.90
N GLU A 139 16.22 5.99 5.97
CA GLU A 139 17.51 6.68 6.10
C GLU A 139 18.59 6.03 5.22
N ALA A 140 18.66 4.71 5.21
CA ALA A 140 19.60 4.01 4.34
C ALA A 140 19.27 4.26 2.86
N ILE A 141 17.99 4.22 2.49
CA ILE A 141 17.55 4.51 1.12
C ILE A 141 17.87 5.94 0.73
N GLN A 142 17.62 6.91 1.63
CA GLN A 142 17.91 8.33 1.35
C GLN A 142 19.41 8.56 1.17
N ARG A 143 20.27 7.97 2.03
CA ARG A 143 21.73 8.08 1.86
C ARG A 143 22.20 7.56 0.50
N ILE A 144 21.64 6.44 0.04
CA ILE A 144 21.96 5.90 -1.30
C ILE A 144 21.48 6.88 -2.38
N ALA A 145 20.26 7.36 -2.28
CA ALA A 145 19.69 8.30 -3.24
C ALA A 145 20.54 9.59 -3.34
N ASP A 146 20.98 10.14 -2.21
CA ASP A 146 21.83 11.33 -2.16
C ASP A 146 23.20 11.07 -2.81
N ASN A 147 23.82 9.92 -2.53
CA ASN A 147 25.13 9.56 -3.08
C ASN A 147 25.10 9.41 -4.61
N TYR A 148 23.99 8.94 -5.16
CA TYR A 148 23.85 8.67 -6.61
C TYR A 148 22.95 9.69 -7.31
N ASN A 149 22.50 10.74 -6.62
CA ASN A 149 21.58 11.77 -7.14
C ASN A 149 20.30 11.17 -7.74
N LEU A 150 19.71 10.20 -7.04
CA LEU A 150 18.48 9.53 -7.42
C LEU A 150 17.27 10.15 -6.73
N LYS A 151 16.11 10.04 -7.37
CA LYS A 151 14.83 10.39 -6.75
C LYS A 151 14.27 9.22 -5.96
N VAL A 152 13.50 9.52 -4.90
CA VAL A 152 12.83 8.49 -4.09
C VAL A 152 11.33 8.71 -4.11
N ILE A 153 10.58 7.72 -4.60
CA ILE A 153 9.11 7.70 -4.61
C ILE A 153 8.65 6.50 -3.80
N TYR A 154 8.07 6.71 -2.63
CA TYR A 154 7.52 5.61 -1.84
C TYR A 154 6.14 5.20 -2.34
N ASP A 155 5.99 3.93 -2.73
CA ASP A 155 4.66 3.32 -2.77
C ASP A 155 4.22 3.03 -1.33
N ALA A 156 3.45 3.95 -0.80
CA ALA A 156 2.91 3.93 0.56
C ALA A 156 1.45 3.46 0.61
N ALA A 157 1.00 2.70 -0.41
CA ALA A 157 -0.39 2.23 -0.54
C ALA A 157 -0.92 1.50 0.71
N HIS A 158 -0.05 0.99 1.56
CA HIS A 158 -0.38 0.28 2.80
C HIS A 158 -0.09 1.09 4.07
N ALA A 159 0.46 2.30 3.96
CA ALA A 159 1.06 3.03 5.09
C ALA A 159 0.22 4.23 5.57
N PHE A 160 -1.09 4.24 5.33
CA PHE A 160 -1.97 5.29 5.87
C PHE A 160 -1.85 5.39 7.38
N GLY A 161 -1.56 6.58 7.89
CA GLY A 161 -1.47 6.85 9.32
C GLY A 161 -0.29 6.21 10.06
N VAL A 162 0.63 5.54 9.35
CA VAL A 162 1.83 4.95 9.96
C VAL A 162 2.81 6.04 10.36
N ARG A 163 3.27 5.97 11.62
CA ARG A 163 4.22 6.94 12.21
C ARG A 163 5.39 6.22 12.86
N THR A 164 6.52 6.89 12.87
CA THR A 164 7.70 6.53 13.66
C THR A 164 7.91 7.59 14.73
N GLU A 165 8.93 7.44 15.57
CA GLU A 165 9.35 8.48 16.54
C GLU A 165 9.68 9.81 15.85
N ARG A 166 9.99 9.81 14.55
CA ARG A 166 10.31 11.00 13.75
C ARG A 166 9.10 11.61 13.02
N GLY A 167 7.90 11.08 13.22
CA GLY A 167 6.68 11.55 12.58
C GLY A 167 6.14 10.59 11.52
N SER A 168 5.39 11.14 10.58
CA SER A 168 4.75 10.36 9.52
C SER A 168 5.79 9.75 8.56
N VAL A 169 5.64 8.46 8.24
CA VAL A 169 6.50 7.81 7.22
C VAL A 169 6.35 8.42 5.83
N LEU A 170 5.26 9.15 5.61
CA LEU A 170 4.96 9.82 4.34
C LEU A 170 5.78 11.09 4.09
N GLN A 171 6.54 11.57 5.09
CA GLN A 171 7.40 12.74 4.97
C GLN A 171 8.78 12.42 4.36
N HIS A 172 9.07 11.15 4.09
CA HIS A 172 10.35 10.73 3.54
C HIS A 172 10.32 10.62 2.02
N GLY A 173 11.49 10.77 1.40
CA GLY A 173 11.68 10.78 -0.05
C GLY A 173 11.16 12.05 -0.73
N ASP A 174 11.19 12.07 -2.05
CA ASP A 174 10.66 13.19 -2.84
C ASP A 174 9.11 13.16 -2.86
N LEU A 175 8.51 11.95 -3.00
CA LEU A 175 7.05 11.73 -3.01
C LEU A 175 6.69 10.44 -2.29
N SER A 176 5.48 10.42 -1.69
CA SER A 176 4.83 9.20 -1.20
C SER A 176 3.44 9.08 -1.81
N VAL A 177 3.03 7.86 -2.18
CA VAL A 177 1.73 7.61 -2.82
C VAL A 177 0.88 6.70 -1.96
N LEU A 178 -0.30 7.18 -1.55
CA LEU A 178 -1.31 6.45 -0.79
C LEU A 178 -2.40 5.86 -1.69
N SER A 179 -2.96 4.75 -1.25
CA SER A 179 -4.15 4.14 -1.85
C SER A 179 -5.33 4.21 -0.90
N PHE A 180 -6.47 4.66 -1.42
CA PHE A 180 -7.76 4.67 -0.73
C PHE A 180 -8.77 3.71 -1.40
N HIS A 181 -8.24 2.65 -2.04
CA HIS A 181 -9.06 1.57 -2.57
C HIS A 181 -9.86 0.90 -1.43
N ALA A 182 -11.04 0.36 -1.75
CA ALA A 182 -11.97 -0.25 -0.78
C ALA A 182 -11.34 -1.27 0.19
N THR A 183 -10.27 -1.95 -0.19
CA THR A 183 -9.58 -2.93 0.65
C THR A 183 -8.58 -2.33 1.64
N LYS A 184 -8.31 -1.04 1.58
CA LYS A 184 -7.33 -0.36 2.45
C LYS A 184 -7.92 -0.01 3.81
N VAL A 185 -7.05 0.31 4.77
CA VAL A 185 -7.44 0.70 6.13
C VAL A 185 -8.32 1.95 6.12
N PHE A 186 -7.92 2.94 5.33
CA PHE A 186 -8.73 4.11 4.99
C PHE A 186 -9.16 3.98 3.53
N ASN A 187 -10.45 4.13 3.23
CA ASN A 187 -10.97 4.00 1.87
C ASN A 187 -11.95 5.10 1.50
N THR A 188 -12.04 5.36 0.19
CA THR A 188 -12.99 6.30 -0.41
C THR A 188 -13.76 5.61 -1.55
N PHE A 189 -14.11 4.31 -1.40
CA PHE A 189 -14.45 3.36 -2.46
C PHE A 189 -13.25 3.14 -3.37
N GLU A 190 -12.94 4.12 -4.21
CA GLU A 190 -11.72 4.27 -4.98
C GLU A 190 -11.10 5.64 -4.67
N GLY A 191 -9.77 5.69 -4.60
CA GLY A 191 -9.04 6.92 -4.34
C GLY A 191 -7.55 6.69 -4.15
N GLY A 192 -6.84 7.77 -4.07
CA GLY A 192 -5.41 7.82 -3.76
C GLY A 192 -4.95 9.23 -3.46
N ALA A 193 -3.71 9.37 -3.04
CA ALA A 193 -3.09 10.67 -2.86
C ALA A 193 -1.59 10.62 -3.15
N ILE A 194 -1.04 11.75 -3.57
CA ILE A 194 0.39 12.00 -3.58
C ILE A 194 0.70 13.00 -2.47
N ILE A 195 1.69 12.66 -1.65
CA ILE A 195 2.29 13.55 -0.66
C ILE A 195 3.61 14.04 -1.22
N CYS A 196 3.88 15.35 -1.11
CA CYS A 196 5.12 15.98 -1.56
C CYS A 196 5.64 16.99 -0.52
N GLN A 197 6.89 17.42 -0.71
CA GLN A 197 7.58 18.19 0.31
C GLN A 197 7.48 19.71 0.11
N ASP A 198 7.08 20.18 -1.08
CA ASP A 198 7.03 21.59 -1.40
C ASP A 198 5.84 21.97 -2.29
N GLU A 199 5.45 23.25 -2.19
CA GLU A 199 4.31 23.83 -2.90
C GLU A 199 4.45 23.79 -4.44
N LYS A 200 5.67 23.98 -4.95
CA LYS A 200 5.92 23.95 -6.40
C LYS A 200 5.65 22.57 -7.00
N THR A 201 6.09 21.54 -6.30
CA THR A 201 5.80 20.14 -6.66
C THR A 201 4.29 19.85 -6.56
N LYS A 202 3.62 20.34 -5.50
CA LYS A 202 2.16 20.23 -5.35
C LYS A 202 1.42 20.85 -6.53
N GLN A 203 1.75 22.08 -6.90
CA GLN A 203 1.14 22.77 -8.04
C GLN A 203 1.36 22.00 -9.34
N ARG A 204 2.59 21.49 -9.57
CA ARG A 204 2.86 20.66 -10.74
C ARG A 204 2.01 19.39 -10.76
N ILE A 205 1.82 18.72 -9.64
CA ILE A 205 0.96 17.54 -9.50
C ILE A 205 -0.49 17.90 -9.80
N ASP A 206 -0.97 19.04 -9.30
CA ASP A 206 -2.33 19.51 -9.53
C ASP A 206 -2.61 19.81 -11.01
N HIS A 207 -1.65 20.43 -11.71
CA HIS A 207 -1.76 20.61 -13.15
C HIS A 207 -1.80 19.25 -13.87
N LEU A 208 -0.88 18.33 -13.56
CA LEU A 208 -0.80 17.02 -14.21
C LEU A 208 -2.07 16.19 -14.01
N LYS A 209 -2.68 16.20 -12.80
CA LYS A 209 -3.93 15.47 -12.55
C LYS A 209 -5.16 16.08 -13.22
N ASN A 210 -5.02 17.31 -13.79
CA ASN A 210 -6.06 18.03 -14.51
C ASN A 210 -5.62 18.36 -15.93
N PHE A 211 -5.21 17.37 -16.72
CA PHE A 211 -4.82 17.48 -18.12
C PHE A 211 -3.67 18.46 -18.41
N GLY A 212 -2.96 18.95 -17.40
CA GLY A 212 -1.90 19.96 -17.52
C GLY A 212 -2.40 21.40 -17.57
N PHE A 213 -3.68 21.65 -17.29
CA PHE A 213 -4.26 22.99 -17.26
C PHE A 213 -3.76 23.80 -16.05
N VAL A 214 -3.35 25.03 -16.32
CA VAL A 214 -3.07 26.07 -15.31
C VAL A 214 -4.28 27.00 -15.16
N ASP A 215 -4.90 27.32 -16.27
CA ASP A 215 -6.13 28.10 -16.38
C ASP A 215 -7.01 27.57 -17.55
N GLU A 216 -8.05 28.30 -17.93
CA GLU A 216 -9.03 27.87 -18.95
C GLU A 216 -8.41 27.55 -20.32
N VAL A 217 -7.31 28.20 -20.68
CA VAL A 217 -6.72 28.12 -22.03
C VAL A 217 -5.26 27.66 -22.06
N THR A 218 -4.57 27.61 -20.91
CA THR A 218 -3.15 27.36 -20.84
C THR A 218 -2.87 25.92 -20.36
N VAL A 219 -2.22 25.13 -21.23
CA VAL A 219 -1.75 23.78 -20.91
C VAL A 219 -0.22 23.78 -20.86
N VAL A 220 0.36 23.38 -19.73
CA VAL A 220 1.82 23.44 -19.48
C VAL A 220 2.52 22.07 -19.47
N ALA A 221 1.75 20.99 -19.49
CA ALA A 221 2.29 19.63 -19.50
C ALA A 221 1.25 18.62 -20.03
N PRO A 222 1.69 17.47 -20.58
CA PRO A 222 0.78 16.38 -20.92
C PRO A 222 0.25 15.71 -19.65
N GLY A 223 -0.88 16.22 -19.14
CA GLY A 223 -1.54 15.67 -17.97
C GLY A 223 -2.65 14.67 -18.30
N ILE A 224 -3.26 14.12 -17.26
CA ILE A 224 -4.37 13.15 -17.36
C ILE A 224 -5.56 13.60 -16.52
N ASN A 225 -6.71 12.92 -16.65
CA ASN A 225 -7.80 13.08 -15.71
C ASN A 225 -7.58 12.17 -14.49
N GLY A 226 -6.88 12.69 -13.49
CA GLY A 226 -6.61 11.98 -12.25
C GLY A 226 -7.45 12.45 -11.05
N LYS A 227 -8.39 13.37 -11.27
CA LYS A 227 -9.14 14.02 -10.18
C LYS A 227 -10.07 13.06 -9.42
N MET A 228 -10.09 13.16 -8.09
CA MET A 228 -11.10 12.52 -7.25
C MET A 228 -12.45 13.22 -7.40
N SER A 229 -13.54 12.44 -7.41
CA SER A 229 -14.90 12.99 -7.41
C SER A 229 -15.32 13.52 -6.03
N GLU A 230 -16.32 14.40 -6.00
CA GLU A 230 -16.93 14.88 -4.75
C GLU A 230 -17.58 13.74 -3.95
N PHE A 231 -18.12 12.73 -4.61
CA PHE A 231 -18.71 11.56 -3.99
C PHE A 231 -17.67 10.73 -3.19
N ASN A 232 -16.52 10.47 -3.80
CA ASN A 232 -15.42 9.77 -3.12
C ASN A 232 -14.82 10.62 -1.98
N ALA A 233 -14.69 11.93 -2.21
CA ALA A 233 -14.19 12.85 -1.19
C ALA A 233 -15.13 12.95 0.03
N ALA A 234 -16.43 12.97 -0.20
CA ALA A 234 -17.45 12.98 0.86
C ALA A 234 -17.36 11.72 1.74
N LEU A 235 -17.19 10.53 1.14
CA LEU A 235 -16.95 9.32 1.93
C LEU A 235 -15.65 9.43 2.72
N GLY A 236 -14.59 9.97 2.12
CA GLY A 236 -13.31 10.18 2.80
C GLY A 236 -13.44 11.03 4.06
N LEU A 237 -14.19 12.12 3.99
CA LEU A 237 -14.48 12.97 5.16
C LEU A 237 -15.19 12.22 6.27
N LEU A 238 -16.16 11.40 5.93
CA LEU A 238 -16.86 10.57 6.90
C LEU A 238 -15.94 9.47 7.47
N GLN A 239 -15.16 8.81 6.64
CA GLN A 239 -14.19 7.78 7.05
C GLN A 239 -13.15 8.31 8.05
N LEU A 240 -12.70 9.57 7.91
CA LEU A 240 -11.74 10.18 8.85
C LEU A 240 -12.24 10.23 10.27
N GLN A 241 -13.56 10.32 10.49
CA GLN A 241 -14.15 10.34 11.83
C GLN A 241 -14.10 8.97 12.52
N TYR A 242 -13.86 7.88 11.76
CA TYR A 242 -13.90 6.50 12.24
C TYR A 242 -12.54 5.79 12.17
N ILE A 243 -11.55 6.38 11.51
CA ILE A 243 -10.30 5.68 11.17
C ILE A 243 -9.50 5.22 12.39
N ASP A 244 -9.43 6.02 13.45
CA ASP A 244 -8.67 5.68 14.65
C ASP A 244 -9.26 4.46 15.34
N ARG A 245 -10.59 4.40 15.49
CA ARG A 245 -11.31 3.25 16.03
C ARG A 245 -11.14 1.98 15.14
N ALA A 246 -11.10 2.17 13.82
CA ALA A 246 -10.87 1.09 12.89
C ALA A 246 -9.44 0.52 13.03
N ILE A 247 -8.44 1.37 13.26
CA ILE A 247 -7.06 0.95 13.51
C ILE A 247 -6.95 0.26 14.88
N GLU A 248 -7.58 0.78 15.93
CA GLU A 248 -7.62 0.15 17.26
C GLU A 248 -8.23 -1.27 17.20
N ALA A 249 -9.34 -1.44 16.50
CA ALA A 249 -9.95 -2.76 16.31
C ALA A 249 -9.00 -3.74 15.59
N ARG A 250 -8.29 -3.29 14.55
CA ARG A 250 -7.27 -4.10 13.86
C ARG A 250 -6.10 -4.43 14.77
N GLN A 251 -5.68 -3.51 15.65
CA GLN A 251 -4.63 -3.75 16.63
C GLN A 251 -5.00 -4.89 17.59
N ALA A 252 -6.23 -4.90 18.09
CA ALA A 252 -6.71 -5.96 18.97
C ALA A 252 -6.70 -7.32 18.27
N ILE A 253 -7.11 -7.38 17.00
CA ILE A 253 -7.08 -8.59 16.18
C ILE A 253 -5.63 -9.05 15.95
N ASP A 254 -4.71 -8.15 15.61
CA ASP A 254 -3.26 -8.45 15.44
C ASP A 254 -2.68 -9.06 16.73
N ALA A 255 -2.94 -8.43 17.87
CA ALA A 255 -2.46 -8.91 19.17
C ALA A 255 -2.98 -10.31 19.50
N SER A 256 -4.26 -10.59 19.26
CA SER A 256 -4.86 -11.90 19.46
C SER A 256 -4.25 -12.96 18.51
N TYR A 257 -4.06 -12.67 17.24
CA TYR A 257 -3.37 -13.59 16.33
C TYR A 257 -1.94 -13.89 16.80
N ARG A 258 -1.16 -12.89 17.16
CA ARG A 258 0.23 -13.07 17.61
C ARG A 258 0.32 -13.93 18.84
N SER A 259 -0.49 -13.66 19.86
CA SER A 259 -0.46 -14.43 21.13
C SER A 259 -0.77 -15.91 20.93
N ARG A 260 -1.63 -16.24 19.95
CA ARG A 260 -2.14 -17.60 19.77
C ARG A 260 -1.41 -18.39 18.67
N LEU A 261 -0.98 -17.73 17.60
CA LEU A 261 -0.29 -18.41 16.49
C LEU A 261 1.20 -18.63 16.75
N THR A 262 1.83 -17.91 17.69
CA THR A 262 3.24 -18.12 18.06
C THR A 262 3.51 -19.52 18.62
N SER A 263 2.51 -20.17 19.22
CA SER A 263 2.62 -21.55 19.71
C SER A 263 2.39 -22.60 18.63
N VAL A 264 1.93 -22.22 17.42
CA VAL A 264 1.69 -23.18 16.34
C VAL A 264 3.01 -23.48 15.63
N ARG A 265 3.47 -24.72 15.74
CA ARG A 265 4.72 -25.16 15.12
C ARG A 265 4.73 -24.89 13.62
N GLY A 266 5.79 -24.28 13.12
CA GLY A 266 5.96 -23.97 11.70
C GLY A 266 5.19 -22.76 11.19
N ILE A 267 4.42 -22.05 12.03
CA ILE A 267 3.87 -20.73 11.72
C ILE A 267 4.78 -19.66 12.31
N HIS A 268 5.22 -18.75 11.45
CA HIS A 268 6.03 -17.61 11.86
C HIS A 268 5.27 -16.30 11.58
N CYS A 269 5.04 -15.52 12.63
CA CYS A 269 4.46 -14.18 12.53
C CYS A 269 5.61 -13.15 12.51
N PRO A 270 5.87 -12.43 11.40
CA PRO A 270 6.91 -11.39 11.38
C PRO A 270 6.74 -10.41 12.53
N ALA A 271 7.81 -10.16 13.28
CA ALA A 271 7.75 -9.31 14.47
C ALA A 271 7.27 -7.90 14.13
N PRO A 272 6.53 -7.22 15.02
CA PRO A 272 6.19 -5.81 14.85
C PRO A 272 7.45 -4.95 14.69
N ALA A 273 7.37 -3.89 13.90
CA ALA A 273 8.46 -2.92 13.82
C ALA A 273 8.51 -2.11 15.13
N GLN A 274 9.70 -2.02 15.74
CA GLN A 274 9.89 -1.27 16.98
C GLN A 274 9.79 0.24 16.74
N GLY A 275 9.21 0.99 17.69
CA GLY A 275 9.05 2.44 17.60
C GLY A 275 8.11 2.89 16.48
N VAL A 276 7.24 1.99 15.97
CA VAL A 276 6.30 2.28 14.91
C VAL A 276 4.87 2.21 15.42
N GLN A 277 4.12 3.29 15.23
CA GLN A 277 2.66 3.29 15.31
C GLN A 277 2.12 2.71 14.01
N ALA A 278 1.75 1.42 14.03
CA ALA A 278 1.27 0.69 12.87
C ALA A 278 -0.23 0.91 12.62
N ASN A 279 -0.68 0.65 11.40
CA ASN A 279 -2.08 0.69 11.01
C ASN A 279 -2.72 -0.70 10.87
N TYR A 280 -1.94 -1.76 11.04
CA TYR A 280 -2.39 -3.15 10.98
C TYR A 280 -3.15 -3.48 9.68
N SER A 281 -2.62 -3.00 8.54
CA SER A 281 -3.24 -3.17 7.22
C SER A 281 -3.38 -4.63 6.82
N TYR A 282 -2.39 -5.45 7.19
CA TYR A 282 -2.31 -6.88 6.88
C TYR A 282 -1.78 -7.66 8.06
N PHE A 283 -2.13 -8.94 8.11
CA PHE A 283 -1.53 -9.90 9.05
C PHE A 283 -0.85 -11.03 8.26
N PRO A 284 0.40 -10.85 7.82
CA PRO A 284 1.15 -11.90 7.15
C PRO A 284 1.66 -12.94 8.16
N VAL A 285 1.57 -14.22 7.78
CA VAL A 285 2.27 -15.33 8.42
C VAL A 285 3.12 -16.04 7.38
N LEU A 286 4.25 -16.60 7.81
CA LEU A 286 5.09 -17.45 6.97
C LEU A 286 4.90 -18.91 7.41
N VAL A 287 4.52 -19.76 6.47
CA VAL A 287 4.35 -21.19 6.67
C VAL A 287 5.68 -21.87 6.41
N GLY A 288 6.36 -22.24 7.47
CA GLY A 288 7.67 -22.87 7.44
C GLY A 288 7.61 -24.38 7.16
N LYS A 289 8.77 -24.99 6.98
CA LYS A 289 8.93 -26.43 6.67
C LYS A 289 8.40 -27.36 7.78
N ASP A 290 8.37 -26.85 9.02
CA ASP A 290 7.93 -27.62 10.19
C ASP A 290 6.42 -27.59 10.43
N PHE A 291 5.66 -26.96 9.53
CA PHE A 291 4.19 -26.88 9.58
C PHE A 291 3.57 -28.09 8.96
N GLY A 292 3.55 -29.20 9.16
CA GLY A 292 2.84 -30.38 8.65
C GLY A 292 2.45 -30.39 7.16
N CYS A 293 2.27 -29.22 6.52
CA CYS A 293 1.94 -29.12 5.10
C CYS A 293 2.46 -27.82 4.45
N SER A 294 2.42 -27.76 3.12
CA SER A 294 2.83 -26.54 2.38
C SER A 294 1.85 -25.37 2.57
N ARG A 295 2.35 -24.11 2.37
CA ARG A 295 1.52 -22.92 2.36
C ARG A 295 0.29 -23.06 1.43
N ASP A 296 0.46 -23.66 0.25
CA ASP A 296 -0.64 -23.82 -0.69
C ASP A 296 -1.65 -24.87 -0.22
N ALA A 297 -1.21 -25.95 0.43
CA ALA A 297 -2.13 -26.90 1.04
C ALA A 297 -2.93 -26.27 2.20
N LEU A 298 -2.28 -25.45 3.04
CA LEU A 298 -2.97 -24.66 4.08
C LEU A 298 -3.97 -23.68 3.45
N TYR A 299 -3.57 -22.96 2.41
CA TYR A 299 -4.46 -22.02 1.70
C TYR A 299 -5.73 -22.71 1.18
N GLU A 300 -5.60 -23.86 0.52
CA GLU A 300 -6.75 -24.60 0.02
C GLU A 300 -7.60 -25.22 1.16
N ALA A 301 -6.98 -25.60 2.27
CA ALA A 301 -7.70 -26.10 3.44
C ALA A 301 -8.53 -24.98 4.11
N LEU A 302 -7.97 -23.82 4.32
CA LEU A 302 -8.70 -22.64 4.82
C LEU A 302 -9.89 -22.30 3.93
N LYS A 303 -9.69 -22.34 2.61
CA LYS A 303 -10.73 -22.05 1.64
C LYS A 303 -11.90 -23.05 1.69
N ARG A 304 -11.60 -24.36 1.94
CA ARG A 304 -12.65 -25.36 2.17
C ARG A 304 -13.48 -25.06 3.42
N ASP A 305 -12.87 -24.45 4.44
CA ASP A 305 -13.55 -24.01 5.65
C ASP A 305 -14.17 -22.59 5.53
N ASN A 306 -14.34 -22.09 4.29
CA ASN A 306 -14.84 -20.74 3.98
C ASN A 306 -13.99 -19.59 4.54
N ILE A 307 -12.68 -19.77 4.70
CA ILE A 307 -11.72 -18.76 5.12
C ILE A 307 -10.86 -18.41 3.90
N PHE A 308 -11.02 -17.18 3.40
CA PHE A 308 -10.38 -16.69 2.16
C PHE A 308 -9.17 -15.81 2.48
N ALA A 309 -8.10 -16.44 2.96
CA ALA A 309 -6.79 -15.80 3.09
C ALA A 309 -6.22 -15.41 1.71
N ARG A 310 -5.11 -14.66 1.67
CA ARG A 310 -4.45 -14.24 0.43
C ARG A 310 -2.94 -14.46 0.50
N ARG A 311 -2.37 -14.87 -0.64
CA ARG A 311 -0.93 -15.08 -0.79
C ARG A 311 -0.27 -13.78 -1.27
N TYR A 312 -0.23 -12.76 -0.42
CA TYR A 312 0.36 -11.46 -0.73
C TYR A 312 1.83 -11.42 -0.26
N PHE A 313 2.84 -11.49 -1.19
CA PHE A 313 2.64 -11.40 -2.63
C PHE A 313 3.17 -12.65 -3.33
N TYR A 314 2.29 -13.36 -3.99
CA TYR A 314 2.58 -14.51 -4.81
C TYR A 314 1.59 -14.58 -5.99
N PRO A 315 2.03 -14.82 -7.26
CA PRO A 315 3.44 -14.87 -7.67
C PRO A 315 4.15 -13.52 -7.46
N LEU A 316 5.49 -13.52 -7.50
CA LEU A 316 6.25 -12.27 -7.54
C LEU A 316 5.96 -11.49 -8.83
N ILE A 317 6.10 -10.17 -8.79
CA ILE A 317 5.96 -9.34 -9.99
C ILE A 317 6.96 -9.78 -11.07
N SER A 318 8.18 -10.13 -10.66
CA SER A 318 9.24 -10.64 -11.54
C SER A 318 8.86 -11.89 -12.34
N ASP A 319 7.87 -12.67 -11.89
CA ASP A 319 7.42 -13.89 -12.56
C ASP A 319 6.42 -13.62 -13.69
N PHE A 320 5.82 -12.43 -13.74
CA PHE A 320 4.82 -12.11 -14.76
C PHE A 320 5.42 -11.98 -16.16
N PRO A 321 4.67 -12.34 -17.22
CA PRO A 321 5.17 -12.40 -18.59
C PRO A 321 5.89 -11.13 -19.07
N MET A 322 5.44 -9.94 -18.63
CA MET A 322 6.02 -8.66 -19.03
C MET A 322 7.33 -8.33 -18.31
N TYR A 323 7.69 -9.04 -17.23
CA TYR A 323 8.87 -8.77 -16.40
C TYR A 323 9.90 -9.90 -16.39
N ARG A 324 9.47 -11.18 -16.54
CA ARG A 324 10.33 -12.37 -16.36
C ARG A 324 11.54 -12.43 -17.30
N GLY A 325 11.53 -11.65 -18.38
CA GLY A 325 12.65 -11.51 -19.31
C GLY A 325 13.72 -10.49 -18.89
N LEU A 326 13.49 -9.74 -17.82
CA LEU A 326 14.46 -8.76 -17.32
C LEU A 326 15.60 -9.50 -16.57
N PRO A 327 16.88 -9.09 -16.76
CA PRO A 327 18.00 -9.71 -16.02
C PRO A 327 17.80 -9.66 -14.49
N SER A 328 17.24 -8.56 -13.95
CA SER A 328 16.97 -8.41 -12.53
C SER A 328 15.82 -9.28 -12.01
N ALA A 329 14.99 -9.85 -12.90
CA ALA A 329 13.84 -10.68 -12.52
C ALA A 329 14.21 -12.13 -12.20
N HIS A 330 15.46 -12.58 -12.50
CA HIS A 330 15.87 -13.95 -12.26
C HIS A 330 15.86 -14.28 -10.75
N ALA A 331 15.27 -15.43 -10.38
CA ALA A 331 15.14 -15.88 -8.98
C ALA A 331 16.47 -15.95 -8.23
N GLN A 332 17.59 -16.16 -8.93
CA GLN A 332 18.93 -16.15 -8.34
C GLN A 332 19.33 -14.78 -7.78
N ASN A 333 18.78 -13.69 -8.32
CA ASN A 333 19.01 -12.34 -7.86
C ASN A 333 18.03 -11.94 -6.73
N LEU A 334 16.96 -12.75 -6.51
CA LEU A 334 15.83 -12.48 -5.63
C LEU A 334 15.57 -13.64 -4.66
N PRO A 335 16.61 -14.21 -4.01
CA PRO A 335 16.44 -15.43 -3.21
C PRO A 335 15.50 -15.25 -2.03
N VAL A 336 15.54 -14.10 -1.34
CA VAL A 336 14.69 -13.84 -0.17
C VAL A 336 13.25 -13.64 -0.60
N ALA A 337 12.98 -12.80 -1.61
CA ALA A 337 11.63 -12.59 -2.14
C ALA A 337 11.02 -13.90 -2.65
N THR A 338 11.81 -14.72 -3.37
CA THR A 338 11.37 -16.01 -3.89
C THR A 338 10.99 -16.96 -2.76
N ALA A 339 11.84 -17.10 -1.73
CA ALA A 339 11.54 -17.96 -0.58
C ALA A 339 10.33 -17.46 0.21
N THR A 340 10.24 -16.15 0.44
CA THR A 340 9.11 -15.53 1.15
C THR A 340 7.79 -15.71 0.41
N ALA A 341 7.78 -15.52 -0.91
CA ALA A 341 6.59 -15.70 -1.74
C ALA A 341 6.03 -17.13 -1.68
N GLN A 342 6.87 -18.14 -1.47
CA GLN A 342 6.42 -19.53 -1.29
C GLN A 342 5.83 -19.82 0.09
N GLN A 343 6.08 -18.97 1.09
CA GLN A 343 5.70 -19.20 2.49
C GLN A 343 4.57 -18.28 2.95
N VAL A 344 4.44 -17.10 2.37
CA VAL A 344 3.53 -16.06 2.88
C VAL A 344 2.05 -16.39 2.69
N LEU A 345 1.27 -16.10 3.74
CA LEU A 345 -0.18 -16.11 3.73
C LEU A 345 -0.68 -14.97 4.61
N CYS A 346 -1.46 -14.05 4.05
CA CYS A 346 -2.11 -12.99 4.81
C CYS A 346 -3.46 -13.49 5.33
N LEU A 347 -3.63 -13.46 6.65
CA LEU A 347 -4.84 -13.86 7.35
C LEU A 347 -5.88 -12.73 7.37
N PRO A 348 -7.17 -13.07 7.58
CA PRO A 348 -8.23 -12.07 7.71
C PRO A 348 -7.95 -11.04 8.79
N ILE A 349 -8.02 -9.75 8.43
CA ILE A 349 -7.92 -8.64 9.38
C ILE A 349 -8.75 -7.44 8.87
N TYR A 350 -9.81 -7.10 9.60
CA TYR A 350 -10.68 -5.95 9.34
C TYR A 350 -11.48 -5.62 10.62
N PRO A 351 -11.93 -4.37 10.82
CA PRO A 351 -12.52 -3.92 12.10
C PRO A 351 -13.68 -4.76 12.61
N GLU A 352 -14.48 -5.32 11.71
CA GLU A 352 -15.69 -6.10 12.04
C GLU A 352 -15.44 -7.62 12.13
N LEU A 353 -14.18 -8.07 12.08
CA LEU A 353 -13.84 -9.49 12.29
C LEU A 353 -14.13 -9.86 13.74
N THR A 354 -15.13 -10.72 13.96
CA THR A 354 -15.54 -11.08 15.32
C THR A 354 -14.54 -12.03 15.99
N PRO A 355 -14.52 -12.10 17.35
CA PRO A 355 -13.69 -13.08 18.06
C PRO A 355 -13.95 -14.52 17.60
N GLU A 356 -15.20 -14.90 17.35
CA GLU A 356 -15.57 -16.25 16.91
C GLU A 356 -15.08 -16.54 15.49
N GLU A 357 -15.10 -15.55 14.60
CA GLU A 357 -14.52 -15.67 13.27
C GLU A 357 -12.99 -15.80 13.33
N GLN A 358 -12.34 -15.05 14.23
CA GLN A 358 -10.90 -15.14 14.47
C GLN A 358 -10.52 -16.49 15.07
N ASP A 359 -11.30 -17.01 16.02
CA ASP A 359 -11.13 -18.34 16.62
C ASP A 359 -11.15 -19.42 15.54
N ARG A 360 -12.14 -19.38 14.65
CA ARG A 360 -12.20 -20.30 13.50
C ARG A 360 -10.93 -20.29 12.66
N VAL A 361 -10.38 -19.12 12.37
CA VAL A 361 -9.15 -19.01 11.57
C VAL A 361 -8.00 -19.71 12.31
N ILE A 362 -7.81 -19.40 13.59
CA ILE A 362 -6.71 -19.93 14.42
C ILE A 362 -6.84 -21.43 14.62
N GLU A 363 -8.03 -21.92 15.00
CA GLU A 363 -8.30 -23.35 15.23
C GLU A 363 -8.12 -24.17 13.95
N THR A 364 -8.55 -23.62 12.79
CA THR A 364 -8.33 -24.29 11.51
C THR A 364 -6.84 -24.42 11.20
N ILE A 365 -6.04 -23.35 11.42
CA ILE A 365 -4.59 -23.40 11.23
C ILE A 365 -3.95 -24.41 12.19
N ALA A 366 -4.28 -24.36 13.48
CA ALA A 366 -3.72 -25.25 14.50
C ALA A 366 -4.05 -26.72 14.20
N ARG A 367 -5.29 -27.03 13.83
CA ARG A 367 -5.73 -28.39 13.48
C ARG A 367 -4.99 -28.95 12.28
N ILE A 368 -4.74 -28.13 11.25
CA ILE A 368 -4.02 -28.56 10.05
C ILE A 368 -2.54 -28.75 10.34
N GLY A 369 -1.95 -27.91 11.21
CA GLY A 369 -0.55 -28.04 11.59
C GLY A 369 -0.26 -29.23 12.53
N ALA A 370 -1.27 -29.76 13.19
CA ALA A 370 -1.17 -30.94 14.08
C ALA A 370 -1.41 -32.27 13.34
N ALA A 371 -1.88 -32.25 12.10
CA ALA A 371 -2.15 -33.45 11.30
C ALA A 371 -0.91 -33.88 10.50
#